data_82c09ad79c40c0891372f6d1057436e8
#
_entry.id   82c09ad79c40c0891372f6d1057436e8
#
_cell.length_a   1.000
_cell.length_b   1.000
_cell.length_c   1.000
_cell.angle_alpha   90.00
_cell.angle_beta   90.00
_cell.angle_gamma   90.00
#
_symmetry.space_group_name_H-M   'P 1'
#
loop_
_entity.id
_entity.type
_entity.pdbx_description
1 polymer ?
#
loop_
_entity_poly.entity_id
_entity_poly.type
_entity_poly.pdbx_seq_one_letter_code
_entity_poly.pdbx_strand_id
1 'polypeptide(L)'
;MKKLSVAALSLATLFSLGSCKGHLKKVIVYANSDIQVDNTKTNITVGEGSPHREQELEFTGSGPVTLNVQTASGKITLDVPEDGLYIANLKTDTVIGSYQRTGAGTGDSHITQESLKQKLDSLTLLVKNENVNAANRNFFILPNHIQKLSANAKGTVYGPFKVIPSSLDLSADAEIYKFYSVKEIHDVISKLTAMSGGAPAPAATPA
;
A
#
# COMPACT_ATOMS: atom_id res chain seq x y z
N MET A 1 -59.27 -41.89 -32.63
CA MET A 1 -58.44 -41.90 -31.43
C MET A 1 -57.15 -41.16 -31.76
N LYS A 2 -57.12 -39.87 -31.43
CA LYS A 2 -55.99 -38.98 -31.77
C LYS A 2 -55.05 -38.90 -30.57
N LYS A 3 -53.82 -39.35 -30.75
CA LYS A 3 -52.75 -39.19 -29.72
C LYS A 3 -52.14 -37.83 -29.84
N LEU A 4 -52.35 -36.98 -28.86
CA LEU A 4 -51.64 -35.67 -28.71
C LEU A 4 -50.29 -35.92 -28.07
N SER A 5 -49.25 -35.67 -28.85
CA SER A 5 -47.89 -35.62 -28.31
C SER A 5 -47.59 -34.22 -27.83
N VAL A 6 -47.45 -34.05 -26.50
CA VAL A 6 -47.02 -32.82 -25.91
C VAL A 6 -45.49 -32.80 -25.88
N ALA A 7 -44.89 -31.98 -26.76
CA ALA A 7 -43.46 -31.71 -26.73
C ALA A 7 -43.18 -30.72 -25.60
N ALA A 8 -42.57 -31.21 -24.54
CA ALA A 8 -42.04 -30.37 -23.46
C ALA A 8 -40.79 -29.63 -23.92
N LEU A 9 -40.92 -28.35 -24.19
CA LEU A 9 -39.82 -27.45 -24.50
C LEU A 9 -39.13 -27.07 -23.19
N SER A 10 -38.06 -27.80 -22.89
CA SER A 10 -37.21 -27.48 -21.73
C SER A 10 -36.34 -26.27 -22.08
N LEU A 11 -36.80 -25.09 -21.64
CA LEU A 11 -36.01 -23.87 -21.70
C LEU A 11 -34.94 -23.91 -20.60
N ALA A 12 -33.77 -24.42 -20.94
CA ALA A 12 -32.60 -24.36 -20.07
C ALA A 12 -32.09 -22.92 -20.07
N THR A 13 -32.56 -22.14 -19.09
CA THR A 13 -31.95 -20.86 -18.73
C THR A 13 -30.59 -21.14 -18.11
N LEU A 14 -29.55 -21.02 -18.93
CA LEU A 14 -28.17 -20.91 -18.46
C LEU A 14 -28.06 -19.60 -17.65
N PHE A 15 -28.21 -19.70 -16.33
CA PHE A 15 -27.72 -18.68 -15.42
C PHE A 15 -26.19 -18.65 -15.56
N SER A 16 -25.69 -17.81 -16.45
CA SER A 16 -24.31 -17.35 -16.40
C SER A 16 -24.15 -16.58 -15.09
N LEU A 17 -23.73 -17.27 -14.03
CA LEU A 17 -23.19 -16.65 -12.85
C LEU A 17 -21.89 -15.96 -13.28
N GLY A 18 -22.03 -14.81 -13.94
CA GLY A 18 -20.95 -13.86 -14.07
C GLY A 18 -20.49 -13.54 -12.67
N SER A 19 -19.36 -14.11 -12.28
CA SER A 19 -18.63 -13.66 -11.09
C SER A 19 -18.32 -12.19 -11.32
N CYS A 20 -19.21 -11.31 -10.88
CA CYS A 20 -18.93 -9.89 -10.73
C CYS A 20 -17.77 -9.79 -9.76
N LYS A 21 -16.54 -9.78 -10.26
CA LYS A 21 -15.43 -9.22 -9.52
C LYS A 21 -15.81 -7.76 -9.32
N GLY A 22 -16.34 -7.45 -8.13
CA GLY A 22 -16.74 -6.09 -7.81
C GLY A 22 -15.54 -5.17 -8.02
N HIS A 23 -15.73 -4.10 -8.78
CA HIS A 23 -14.72 -3.07 -8.95
C HIS A 23 -14.43 -2.42 -7.59
N LEU A 24 -13.19 -2.45 -7.17
CA LEU A 24 -12.76 -1.87 -5.90
C LEU A 24 -11.45 -1.12 -6.06
N LYS A 25 -11.46 0.15 -5.67
CA LYS A 25 -10.29 0.98 -5.51
C LYS A 25 -10.13 1.33 -4.05
N LYS A 26 -9.01 0.95 -3.46
CA LYS A 26 -8.65 1.29 -2.10
C LYS A 26 -7.48 2.26 -2.12
N VAL A 27 -7.66 3.42 -1.51
CA VAL A 27 -6.62 4.45 -1.39
C VAL A 27 -6.34 4.66 0.10
N ILE A 28 -5.08 4.50 0.48
CA ILE A 28 -4.61 4.85 1.82
C ILE A 28 -3.91 6.20 1.72
N VAL A 29 -4.47 7.18 2.40
CA VAL A 29 -3.96 8.56 2.43
C VAL A 29 -3.06 8.71 3.64
N TYR A 30 -1.84 9.17 3.44
CA TYR A 30 -0.90 9.55 4.50
C TYR A 30 -0.77 11.05 4.59
N ALA A 31 -0.85 11.60 5.80
CA ALA A 31 -0.63 13.02 6.07
C ALA A 31 0.10 13.26 7.40
N ASN A 32 0.58 14.48 7.63
CA ASN A 32 1.15 14.92 8.90
C ASN A 32 0.16 15.75 9.73
N SER A 33 -1.14 15.60 9.48
CA SER A 33 -2.21 16.31 10.17
C SER A 33 -3.53 15.56 10.03
N ASP A 34 -4.56 16.07 10.65
CA ASP A 34 -5.90 15.51 10.48
C ASP A 34 -6.37 15.60 9.03
N ILE A 35 -6.99 14.51 8.59
CA ILE A 35 -7.51 14.34 7.23
C ILE A 35 -9.02 14.45 7.32
N GLN A 36 -9.58 15.47 6.67
CA GLN A 36 -11.02 15.64 6.54
C GLN A 36 -11.46 15.20 5.15
N VAL A 37 -12.47 14.36 5.08
CA VAL A 37 -12.98 13.79 3.84
C VAL A 37 -14.47 14.07 3.74
N ASP A 38 -14.92 14.53 2.59
CA ASP A 38 -16.34 14.77 2.36
C ASP A 38 -17.15 13.48 2.20
N ASN A 39 -18.47 13.60 2.11
CA ASN A 39 -19.38 12.46 1.96
C ASN A 39 -19.16 11.66 0.66
N THR A 40 -18.61 12.29 -0.37
CA THR A 40 -18.30 11.64 -1.65
C THR A 40 -16.94 10.93 -1.63
N LYS A 41 -16.14 11.16 -0.60
CA LYS A 41 -14.77 10.70 -0.42
C LYS A 41 -13.78 11.22 -1.47
N THR A 42 -14.20 12.17 -2.31
CA THR A 42 -13.38 12.71 -3.39
C THR A 42 -12.75 14.06 -3.08
N ASN A 43 -13.27 14.79 -2.09
CA ASN A 43 -12.66 16.04 -1.64
C ASN A 43 -12.01 15.83 -0.27
N ILE A 44 -10.72 16.05 -0.22
CA ILE A 44 -9.88 15.82 0.95
C ILE A 44 -9.27 17.15 1.38
N THR A 45 -9.37 17.48 2.66
CA THR A 45 -8.67 18.63 3.24
C THR A 45 -7.67 18.13 4.26
N VAL A 46 -6.42 18.55 4.10
CA VAL A 46 -5.32 18.23 5.00
C VAL A 46 -4.86 19.52 5.66
N GLY A 47 -4.94 19.58 6.98
CA GLY A 47 -4.47 20.71 7.78
C GLY A 47 -2.95 20.79 7.87
N GLU A 48 -2.47 21.72 8.67
CA GLU A 48 -1.06 21.79 9.09
C GLU A 48 -0.86 21.05 10.40
N GLY A 49 0.31 20.47 10.59
CA GLY A 49 0.67 19.94 11.89
C GLY A 49 1.38 18.57 11.87
N SER A 50 1.41 17.99 13.03
CA SER A 50 1.94 16.66 13.36
C SER A 50 1.02 16.10 14.45
N PRO A 51 0.64 14.86 14.47
CA PRO A 51 1.40 13.66 14.06
C PRO A 51 0.98 13.07 12.70
N HIS A 52 1.65 11.97 12.34
CA HIS A 52 1.26 11.12 11.22
C HIS A 52 -0.19 10.62 11.36
N ARG A 53 -0.95 10.72 10.27
CA ARG A 53 -2.33 10.23 10.14
C ARG A 53 -2.46 9.38 8.90
N GLU A 54 -3.38 8.42 8.99
CA GLU A 54 -3.76 7.56 7.87
C GLU A 54 -5.28 7.53 7.75
N GLN A 55 -5.75 7.64 6.53
CA GLN A 55 -7.17 7.49 6.19
C GLN A 55 -7.32 6.51 5.05
N GLU A 56 -8.15 5.51 5.22
CA GLU A 56 -8.53 4.57 4.16
C GLU A 56 -9.79 5.06 3.45
N LEU A 57 -9.75 5.08 2.13
CA LEU A 57 -10.86 5.42 1.26
C LEU A 57 -11.13 4.25 0.31
N GLU A 58 -12.38 3.83 0.23
CA GLU A 58 -12.81 2.78 -0.69
C GLU A 58 -13.83 3.33 -1.67
N PHE A 59 -13.63 3.00 -2.94
CA PHE A 59 -14.51 3.36 -4.05
C PHE A 59 -14.92 2.10 -4.80
N THR A 60 -16.22 1.96 -5.00
CA THR A 60 -16.82 0.89 -5.82
C THR A 60 -17.27 1.47 -7.15
N GLY A 61 -17.12 0.70 -8.22
CA GLY A 61 -17.51 1.13 -9.56
C GLY A 61 -16.36 1.10 -10.57
N SER A 62 -16.69 0.97 -11.85
CA SER A 62 -15.74 0.73 -12.94
C SER A 62 -15.01 1.97 -13.44
N GLY A 63 -15.52 3.18 -13.17
CA GLY A 63 -14.93 4.43 -13.65
C GLY A 63 -13.69 4.87 -12.88
N PRO A 64 -12.86 5.77 -13.44
CA PRO A 64 -11.78 6.42 -12.72
C PRO A 64 -12.32 7.27 -11.57
N VAL A 65 -11.50 7.49 -10.55
CA VAL A 65 -11.80 8.39 -9.43
C VAL A 65 -10.73 9.47 -9.39
N THR A 66 -11.15 10.71 -9.25
CA THR A 66 -10.26 11.86 -9.09
C THR A 66 -10.43 12.41 -7.68
N LEU A 67 -9.34 12.49 -6.93
CA LEU A 67 -9.29 13.07 -5.59
C LEU A 67 -8.84 14.53 -5.68
N ASN A 68 -9.68 15.45 -5.22
CA ASN A 68 -9.35 16.85 -5.08
C ASN A 68 -8.83 17.10 -3.67
N VAL A 69 -7.58 17.46 -3.54
CA VAL A 69 -6.95 17.63 -2.25
C VAL A 69 -6.60 19.09 -2.01
N GLN A 70 -7.08 19.62 -0.91
CA GLN A 70 -6.68 20.93 -0.39
C GLN A 70 -5.64 20.72 0.69
N THR A 71 -4.43 21.19 0.48
CA THR A 71 -3.33 21.22 1.46
C THR A 71 -3.02 22.67 1.84
N ALA A 72 -2.16 22.85 2.84
CA ALA A 72 -1.65 24.18 3.20
C ALA A 72 -0.87 24.84 2.04
N SER A 73 -0.19 24.05 1.22
CA SER A 73 0.57 24.53 0.06
C SER A 73 -0.29 24.77 -1.20
N GLY A 74 -1.59 24.44 -1.16
CA GLY A 74 -2.50 24.66 -2.28
C GLY A 74 -3.37 23.45 -2.63
N LYS A 75 -3.99 23.53 -3.80
CA LYS A 75 -4.85 22.46 -4.34
C LYS A 75 -4.06 21.55 -5.26
N ILE A 76 -4.26 20.26 -5.10
CA ILE A 76 -3.72 19.22 -5.98
C ILE A 76 -4.83 18.26 -6.39
N THR A 77 -4.62 17.58 -7.51
CA THR A 77 -5.52 16.54 -8.02
C THR A 77 -4.74 15.24 -8.16
N LEU A 78 -5.32 14.14 -7.64
CA LEU A 78 -4.72 12.81 -7.72
C LEU A 78 -5.70 11.86 -8.41
N ASP A 79 -5.24 11.15 -9.43
CA ASP A 79 -6.08 10.25 -10.22
C ASP A 79 -5.90 8.80 -9.83
N VAL A 80 -7.04 8.09 -9.69
CA VAL A 80 -7.15 6.65 -9.42
C VAL A 80 -7.86 6.02 -10.62
N PRO A 81 -7.12 5.68 -11.69
CA PRO A 81 -7.72 5.33 -12.98
C PRO A 81 -8.39 3.96 -13.00
N GLU A 82 -7.90 3.00 -12.24
CA GLU A 82 -8.31 1.61 -12.32
C GLU A 82 -8.41 0.95 -10.93
N ASP A 83 -8.95 -0.25 -10.87
CA ASP A 83 -9.06 -1.02 -9.62
C ASP A 83 -7.70 -1.35 -9.04
N GLY A 84 -7.63 -1.41 -7.70
CA GLY A 84 -6.40 -1.76 -7.01
C GLY A 84 -6.21 -1.04 -5.68
N LEU A 85 -5.03 -1.27 -5.13
CA LEU A 85 -4.55 -0.67 -3.88
C LEU A 85 -3.58 0.45 -4.19
N TYR A 86 -3.78 1.61 -3.56
CA TYR A 86 -3.01 2.82 -3.77
C TYR A 86 -2.55 3.45 -2.45
N ILE A 87 -1.43 4.16 -2.51
CA ILE A 87 -1.00 5.10 -1.46
C ILE A 87 -1.01 6.51 -2.05
N ALA A 88 -1.68 7.43 -1.37
CA ALA A 88 -1.58 8.87 -1.61
C ALA A 88 -0.73 9.50 -0.49
N ASN A 89 0.43 10.01 -0.85
CA ASN A 89 1.34 10.65 0.10
C ASN A 89 1.09 12.16 0.12
N LEU A 90 0.33 12.62 1.10
CA LEU A 90 0.07 14.05 1.37
C LEU A 90 0.96 14.61 2.49
N LYS A 91 1.99 13.88 2.86
CA LYS A 91 3.03 14.32 3.79
C LYS A 91 3.99 15.28 3.10
N THR A 92 4.77 15.99 3.87
CA THR A 92 5.84 16.86 3.37
C THR A 92 7.13 16.09 3.07
N ASP A 93 7.24 14.85 3.53
CA ASP A 93 8.39 13.96 3.31
C ASP A 93 8.02 12.78 2.41
N THR A 94 9.03 12.18 1.79
CA THR A 94 8.88 10.97 0.98
C THR A 94 8.49 9.78 1.86
N VAL A 95 7.62 8.93 1.33
CA VAL A 95 7.24 7.64 1.92
C VAL A 95 7.85 6.52 1.11
N ILE A 96 8.53 5.62 1.80
CA ILE A 96 9.30 4.54 1.19
C ILE A 96 8.73 3.21 1.65
N GLY A 97 8.53 2.28 0.74
CA GLY A 97 7.93 1.01 1.11
C GLY A 97 8.28 -0.16 0.21
N SER A 98 7.97 -1.34 0.70
CA SER A 98 8.18 -2.57 -0.04
C SER A 98 7.12 -3.62 0.28
N TYR A 99 6.92 -4.51 -0.67
CA TYR A 99 6.18 -5.74 -0.47
C TYR A 99 6.91 -6.65 0.52
N GLN A 100 6.16 -7.25 1.44
CA GLN A 100 6.67 -8.22 2.38
C GLN A 100 6.26 -9.63 1.94
N ARG A 101 7.22 -10.49 1.70
CA ARG A 101 6.93 -11.89 1.40
C ARG A 101 6.39 -12.57 2.64
N THR A 102 5.18 -13.08 2.53
CA THR A 102 4.55 -13.90 3.54
C THR A 102 4.83 -15.37 3.19
N GLY A 103 5.45 -16.08 4.09
CA GLY A 103 5.66 -17.50 3.89
C GLY A 103 7.13 -17.93 3.77
N ALA A 104 7.42 -19.00 4.45
CA ALA A 104 8.70 -19.65 4.70
C ALA A 104 9.57 -18.91 5.72
N GLY A 105 9.23 -19.05 7.01
CA GLY A 105 10.20 -18.87 8.07
C GLY A 105 9.90 -17.82 9.13
N THR A 106 8.65 -17.73 9.62
CA THR A 106 8.42 -17.14 10.95
C THR A 106 8.66 -18.14 12.09
N GLY A 107 9.12 -19.35 11.77
CA GLY A 107 9.67 -20.25 12.75
C GLY A 107 11.15 -19.94 12.93
N ASP A 108 11.56 -19.60 14.15
CA ASP A 108 12.95 -19.55 14.68
C ASP A 108 14.09 -19.35 13.64
N SER A 109 13.93 -18.41 12.71
CA SER A 109 15.04 -18.04 11.86
C SER A 109 15.99 -17.20 12.70
N HIS A 110 17.05 -17.84 13.20
CA HIS A 110 18.18 -17.12 13.73
C HIS A 110 18.58 -16.05 12.70
N ILE A 111 18.50 -14.79 13.10
CA ILE A 111 18.93 -13.67 12.25
C ILE A 111 20.44 -13.87 12.08
N THR A 112 20.84 -14.35 10.90
CA THR A 112 22.25 -14.50 10.58
C THR A 112 22.86 -13.13 10.24
N GLN A 113 24.14 -12.95 10.46
CA GLN A 113 24.87 -11.75 10.05
C GLN A 113 24.67 -11.44 8.56
N GLU A 114 24.57 -12.47 7.75
CA GLU A 114 24.39 -12.36 6.30
C GLU A 114 22.99 -11.87 5.93
N SER A 115 21.94 -12.42 6.58
CA SER A 115 20.57 -11.93 6.36
C SER A 115 20.37 -10.51 6.85
N LEU A 116 21.04 -10.12 7.93
CA LEU A 116 21.04 -8.76 8.45
C LEU A 116 21.69 -7.78 7.46
N LYS A 117 22.86 -8.15 6.91
CA LYS A 117 23.56 -7.36 5.89
C LYS A 117 22.74 -7.20 4.63
N GLN A 118 22.13 -8.27 4.11
CA GLN A 118 21.27 -8.20 2.93
C GLN A 118 20.08 -7.27 3.14
N LYS A 119 19.47 -7.30 4.33
CA LYS A 119 18.38 -6.39 4.68
C LYS A 119 18.84 -4.94 4.75
N LEU A 120 20.02 -4.69 5.34
CA LEU A 120 20.61 -3.36 5.44
C LEU A 120 20.92 -2.80 4.06
N ASP A 121 21.57 -3.57 3.18
CA ASP A 121 21.88 -3.18 1.81
C ASP A 121 20.61 -2.85 1.02
N SER A 122 19.58 -3.70 1.13
CA SER A 122 18.27 -3.48 0.48
C SER A 122 17.60 -2.17 0.92
N LEU A 123 17.58 -1.88 2.22
CA LEU A 123 17.00 -0.66 2.75
C LEU A 123 17.80 0.59 2.34
N THR A 124 19.13 0.48 2.31
CA THR A 124 20.03 1.57 1.89
C THR A 124 19.81 1.94 0.42
N LEU A 125 19.67 0.96 -0.46
CA LEU A 125 19.35 1.19 -1.88
C LEU A 125 17.97 1.86 -2.03
N LEU A 126 17.01 1.41 -1.26
CA LEU A 126 15.63 1.92 -1.31
C LEU A 126 15.54 3.41 -0.90
N VAL A 127 16.30 3.82 0.12
CA VAL A 127 16.38 5.24 0.54
C VAL A 127 16.98 6.13 -0.55
N LYS A 128 17.91 5.60 -1.34
CA LYS A 128 18.51 6.31 -2.47
C LYS A 128 17.65 6.32 -3.73
N ASN A 129 16.41 5.82 -3.65
CA ASN A 129 15.54 5.59 -4.81
C ASN A 129 16.17 4.62 -5.84
N GLU A 130 17.08 3.79 -5.37
CA GLU A 130 17.65 2.70 -6.14
C GLU A 130 16.85 1.42 -5.91
N ASN A 131 16.85 0.51 -6.89
CA ASN A 131 16.08 -0.74 -6.80
C ASN A 131 14.54 -0.56 -6.66
N VAL A 132 14.04 0.60 -7.08
CA VAL A 132 12.60 0.91 -7.12
C VAL A 132 12.08 0.57 -8.51
N ASN A 133 11.39 -0.56 -8.63
CA ASN A 133 10.75 -1.00 -9.87
C ASN A 133 9.59 -1.95 -9.60
N ALA A 134 8.74 -2.15 -10.60
CA ALA A 134 7.56 -2.99 -10.49
C ALA A 134 7.87 -4.46 -10.17
N ALA A 135 9.00 -5.00 -10.66
CA ALA A 135 9.40 -6.38 -10.42
C ALA A 135 9.78 -6.62 -8.95
N ASN A 136 10.43 -5.63 -8.33
CA ASN A 136 10.84 -5.71 -6.93
C ASN A 136 9.71 -5.32 -5.96
N ARG A 137 8.63 -4.69 -6.48
CA ARG A 137 7.51 -4.17 -5.67
C ARG A 137 8.00 -3.26 -4.53
N ASN A 138 8.97 -2.42 -4.86
CA ASN A 138 9.52 -1.37 -4.02
C ASN A 138 8.98 -0.02 -4.47
N PHE A 139 8.71 0.86 -3.52
CA PHE A 139 8.01 2.11 -3.75
C PHE A 139 8.76 3.28 -3.11
N PHE A 140 8.83 4.39 -3.82
CA PHE A 140 9.40 5.65 -3.38
C PHE A 140 8.43 6.75 -3.79
N ILE A 141 7.57 7.17 -2.87
CA ILE A 141 6.42 8.03 -3.14
C ILE A 141 6.72 9.43 -2.64
N LEU A 142 6.91 10.35 -3.57
CA LEU A 142 7.17 11.75 -3.29
C LEU A 142 5.97 12.43 -2.63
N PRO A 143 6.16 13.56 -1.93
CA PRO A 143 5.08 14.41 -1.45
C PRO A 143 4.08 14.76 -2.55
N ASN A 144 2.80 14.75 -2.22
CA ASN A 144 1.69 15.09 -3.13
C ASN A 144 1.56 14.16 -4.35
N HIS A 145 2.00 12.92 -4.23
CA HIS A 145 1.87 11.91 -5.28
C HIS A 145 1.04 10.72 -4.81
N ILE A 146 0.41 10.07 -5.78
CA ILE A 146 -0.30 8.80 -5.59
C ILE A 146 0.40 7.69 -6.38
N GLN A 147 0.48 6.51 -5.79
CA GLN A 147 1.13 5.35 -6.40
C GLN A 147 0.26 4.11 -6.25
N LYS A 148 0.02 3.39 -7.36
CA LYS A 148 -0.60 2.06 -7.32
C LYS A 148 0.41 1.03 -6.81
N LEU A 149 -0.02 0.22 -5.83
CA LEU A 149 0.78 -0.86 -5.25
C LEU A 149 0.48 -2.20 -5.90
N SER A 150 -0.82 -2.46 -6.15
CA SER A 150 -1.30 -3.76 -6.63
C SER A 150 -2.64 -3.61 -7.33
N ALA A 151 -2.95 -4.58 -8.18
CA ALA A 151 -4.30 -4.79 -8.70
C ALA A 151 -5.25 -5.36 -7.62
N ASN A 152 -4.71 -5.95 -6.56
CA ASN A 152 -5.47 -6.48 -5.44
C ASN A 152 -5.76 -5.39 -4.39
N ALA A 153 -6.97 -4.83 -4.43
CA ALA A 153 -7.40 -3.81 -3.47
C ALA A 153 -7.48 -4.33 -2.01
N LYS A 154 -7.49 -5.65 -1.79
CA LYS A 154 -7.57 -6.27 -0.46
C LYS A 154 -6.21 -6.41 0.24
N GLY A 155 -5.12 -5.99 -0.39
CA GLY A 155 -3.81 -5.99 0.22
C GLY A 155 -3.79 -5.19 1.54
N THR A 156 -2.95 -5.65 2.47
CA THR A 156 -2.77 -5.01 3.78
C THR A 156 -1.54 -4.11 3.75
N VAL A 157 -1.68 -2.90 4.26
CA VAL A 157 -0.59 -1.93 4.34
C VAL A 157 -0.31 -1.58 5.79
N TYR A 158 0.93 -1.73 6.20
CA TYR A 158 1.44 -1.21 7.46
C TYR A 158 2.19 0.08 7.16
N GLY A 159 1.60 1.19 7.51
CA GLY A 159 2.14 2.52 7.26
C GLY A 159 3.33 2.87 8.14
N PRO A 160 3.84 4.11 8.03
CA PRO A 160 4.89 4.62 8.90
C PRO A 160 4.53 4.48 10.38
N PHE A 161 5.54 4.13 11.19
CA PHE A 161 5.43 3.93 12.65
C PHE A 161 4.55 2.74 13.10
N LYS A 162 3.98 1.96 12.18
CA LYS A 162 3.25 0.73 12.49
C LYS A 162 4.14 -0.50 12.32
N VAL A 163 4.12 -1.40 13.28
CA VAL A 163 4.86 -2.68 13.24
C VAL A 163 3.97 -3.76 12.64
N ILE A 164 4.55 -4.61 11.80
CA ILE A 164 3.87 -5.82 11.34
C ILE A 164 3.81 -6.81 12.52
N PRO A 165 2.62 -7.29 12.92
CA PRO A 165 2.51 -8.29 13.98
C PRO A 165 3.30 -9.55 13.65
N SER A 166 3.90 -10.18 14.65
CA SER A 166 4.67 -11.44 14.50
C SER A 166 3.78 -12.64 14.17
N SER A 167 2.51 -12.58 14.60
CA SER A 167 1.50 -13.60 14.29
C SER A 167 0.43 -12.98 13.39
N LEU A 168 0.56 -13.21 12.10
CA LEU A 168 -0.47 -12.87 11.13
C LEU A 168 -1.11 -14.17 10.67
N ASP A 169 -2.43 -14.28 10.85
CA ASP A 169 -3.22 -15.34 10.21
C ASP A 169 -3.42 -14.92 8.74
N LEU A 170 -2.52 -15.39 7.89
CA LEU A 170 -2.48 -14.99 6.49
C LEU A 170 -3.06 -16.09 5.61
N SER A 171 -4.01 -15.72 4.77
CA SER A 171 -4.35 -16.55 3.61
C SER A 171 -3.14 -16.64 2.67
N ALA A 172 -3.04 -17.74 1.91
CA ALA A 172 -1.93 -17.99 0.99
C ALA A 172 -1.67 -16.85 -0.02
N ASP A 173 -2.70 -16.05 -0.31
CA ASP A 173 -2.67 -14.95 -1.27
C ASP A 173 -2.60 -13.57 -0.61
N ALA A 174 -2.26 -13.49 0.69
CA ALA A 174 -2.20 -12.22 1.39
C ALA A 174 -1.04 -11.36 0.86
N GLU A 175 -1.37 -10.17 0.38
CA GLU A 175 -0.37 -9.17 0.00
C GLU A 175 -0.15 -8.22 1.17
N ILE A 176 1.08 -8.12 1.63
CA ILE A 176 1.47 -7.23 2.72
C ILE A 176 2.52 -6.25 2.22
N TYR A 177 2.32 -4.99 2.57
CA TYR A 177 3.23 -3.89 2.30
C TYR A 177 3.63 -3.21 3.59
N LYS A 178 4.91 -2.88 3.75
CA LYS A 178 5.40 -2.05 4.86
C LYS A 178 5.95 -0.75 4.29
N PHE A 179 5.46 0.36 4.81
CA PHE A 179 5.91 1.70 4.51
C PHE A 179 6.60 2.35 5.69
N TYR A 180 7.54 3.22 5.40
CA TYR A 180 8.33 3.99 6.36
C TYR A 180 8.34 5.46 5.95
N SER A 181 8.42 6.37 6.90
CA SER A 181 8.90 7.72 6.63
C SER A 181 10.42 7.69 6.42
N VAL A 182 10.97 8.72 5.78
CA VAL A 182 12.43 8.83 5.60
C VAL A 182 13.15 8.75 6.95
N LYS A 183 12.62 9.44 7.97
CA LYS A 183 13.20 9.40 9.32
C LYS A 183 13.19 7.98 9.90
N GLU A 184 12.05 7.32 9.85
CA GLU A 184 11.88 5.95 10.38
C GLU A 184 12.85 4.96 9.72
N ILE A 185 13.02 5.03 8.39
CA ILE A 185 13.92 4.11 7.68
C ILE A 185 15.39 4.38 8.02
N HIS A 186 15.80 5.63 8.23
CA HIS A 186 17.14 5.95 8.71
C HIS A 186 17.39 5.40 10.12
N ASP A 187 16.41 5.50 11.03
CA ASP A 187 16.49 4.92 12.36
C ASP A 187 16.62 3.39 12.31
N VAL A 188 15.89 2.73 11.40
CA VAL A 188 15.98 1.28 11.18
C VAL A 188 17.36 0.90 10.65
N ILE A 189 17.86 1.61 9.64
CA ILE A 189 19.20 1.38 9.07
C ILE A 189 20.27 1.53 10.16
N SER A 190 20.22 2.58 10.96
CA SER A 190 21.16 2.82 12.06
C SER A 190 21.18 1.70 13.09
N LYS A 191 20.00 1.20 13.50
CA LYS A 191 19.88 0.06 14.41
C LYS A 191 20.43 -1.23 13.81
N LEU A 192 20.13 -1.52 12.55
CA LEU A 192 20.64 -2.70 11.87
C LEU A 192 22.17 -2.65 11.71
N THR A 193 22.72 -1.47 11.39
CA THR A 193 24.18 -1.26 11.30
C THR A 193 24.86 -1.52 12.65
N ALA A 194 24.30 -1.01 13.74
CA ALA A 194 24.84 -1.27 15.07
C ALA A 194 24.80 -2.75 15.44
N MET A 195 23.72 -3.47 15.08
CA MET A 195 23.60 -4.93 15.31
C MET A 195 24.57 -5.75 14.45
N SER A 196 24.96 -5.25 13.26
CA SER A 196 25.94 -5.92 12.37
C SER A 196 27.39 -5.68 12.78
N GLY A 197 27.66 -4.95 13.86
CA GLY A 197 29.01 -4.57 14.28
C GLY A 197 29.64 -3.44 13.49
N GLY A 198 28.85 -2.75 12.67
CA GLY A 198 29.27 -1.55 11.92
C GLY A 198 29.16 -0.28 12.76
N ALA A 199 29.98 0.74 12.46
CA ALA A 199 29.80 2.06 13.01
C ALA A 199 28.48 2.68 12.50
N PRO A 200 27.70 3.40 13.35
CA PRO A 200 26.47 4.02 12.89
C PRO A 200 26.74 5.02 11.76
N ALA A 201 25.91 5.00 10.73
CA ALA A 201 25.98 5.96 9.64
C ALA A 201 25.81 7.39 10.21
N PRO A 202 26.56 8.40 9.71
CA PRO A 202 26.39 9.77 10.14
C PRO A 202 24.95 10.23 9.88
N ALA A 203 24.36 10.89 10.86
CA ALA A 203 23.02 11.44 10.75
C ALA A 203 22.94 12.38 9.53
N ALA A 204 21.97 12.16 8.66
CA ALA A 204 21.73 13.05 7.53
C ALA A 204 21.43 14.45 8.06
N THR A 205 22.27 15.42 7.74
CA THR A 205 22.03 16.84 8.03
C THR A 205 20.81 17.28 7.21
N PRO A 206 19.75 17.83 7.83
CA PRO A 206 18.64 18.37 7.06
C PRO A 206 19.12 19.56 6.21
N ALA A 207 18.81 19.50 4.92
CA ALA A 207 19.00 20.63 4.00
C ALA A 207 17.87 21.65 4.13
#